data_dcb1075b0d281bcf3b1d91fbcf3906bd
#
_entry.id   dcb1075b0d281bcf3b1d91fbcf3906bd
#
_cell.length_a   1.000
_cell.length_b   1.000
_cell.length_c   1.000
_cell.angle_alpha   90.00
_cell.angle_beta   90.00
_cell.angle_gamma   90.00
#
_symmetry.space_group_name_H-M   'P 1'
#
loop_
_entity.id
_entity.type
_entity.pdbx_description
1 polymer ?
#
loop_
_entity_poly.entity_id
_entity_poly.type
_entity_poly.pdbx_seq_one_letter_code
_entity_poly.pdbx_strand_id
1 'polypeptide(L)'
;PEDLSAYPNLAEHMQMERAQAAARDGKLYMIPRTTYGDITYSVLDRNVVYRWDLAQAAGITKEPETYEEFCDMIKAIIEADPEGKNISGMTQALPELIGGFVYPYAGIIDKKWVADEEGRFVPSYFADRDALVSAMQFARDMYTDGVIEKDIALAKLETSKEKYLQGQSAAMVFAWSGPAGLESQIGKDYDALYGEGSFLEDNRIAKLYPSEDGNSYYFVDTEAWSESYISAQVDDEKMAAICRLFDFLYSEEGQRLVYCGIEGEDYDVVDGEVVMKDGVDLMEKYTFKNVNSNIADLAMWNPEYWDSEYPSTISEEYRALNTARHEDAVQNGTLPAYYDSVLFLSTPLKDAFVYNTNDDLLQVMMGSDPVEKMVDDLLANYETKGLSDMLAEVNAKAAELGIKAE
;
A
#
# COMPACT_ATOMS: atom_id res chain seq x y z
N PRO A 1 26.71 -16.06 5.13
CA PRO A 1 27.22 -17.32 5.68
C PRO A 1 26.31 -18.47 5.30
N GLU A 2 26.88 -19.70 5.24
CA GLU A 2 26.07 -20.90 4.95
C GLU A 2 25.25 -21.35 6.17
N ASP A 3 25.57 -20.83 7.35
CA ASP A 3 24.92 -21.14 8.62
C ASP A 3 24.62 -19.84 9.39
N LEU A 4 23.35 -19.62 9.68
CA LEU A 4 22.85 -18.49 10.47
C LEU A 4 22.60 -18.83 11.95
N SER A 5 22.97 -20.02 12.43
CA SER A 5 22.72 -20.46 13.81
C SER A 5 23.33 -19.55 14.88
N ALA A 6 24.40 -18.82 14.52
CA ALA A 6 25.02 -17.80 15.40
C ALA A 6 24.25 -16.45 15.43
N TYR A 7 23.18 -16.32 14.64
CA TYR A 7 22.41 -15.09 14.44
C TYR A 7 20.90 -15.44 14.50
N PRO A 8 20.36 -15.77 15.68
CA PRO A 8 19.03 -16.37 15.81
C PRO A 8 17.89 -15.49 15.31
N ASN A 9 17.93 -14.18 15.57
CA ASN A 9 16.88 -13.25 15.14
C ASN A 9 16.91 -13.08 13.60
N LEU A 10 18.11 -12.96 13.03
CA LEU A 10 18.27 -12.93 11.58
C LEU A 10 17.84 -14.27 10.96
N ALA A 11 18.18 -15.41 11.57
CA ALA A 11 17.80 -16.73 11.08
C ALA A 11 16.27 -16.89 11.05
N GLU A 12 15.57 -16.43 12.07
CA GLU A 12 14.11 -16.42 12.13
C GLU A 12 13.51 -15.52 11.05
N HIS A 13 13.99 -14.28 10.96
CA HIS A 13 13.53 -13.33 9.94
C HIS A 13 13.72 -13.87 8.51
N MET A 14 14.81 -14.57 8.24
CA MET A 14 15.08 -15.16 6.93
C MET A 14 14.16 -16.34 6.57
N GLN A 15 13.23 -16.76 7.44
CA GLN A 15 12.14 -17.69 7.09
C GLN A 15 11.00 -17.01 6.33
N MET A 16 10.98 -15.69 6.23
CA MET A 16 9.95 -15.01 5.42
C MET A 16 9.85 -15.61 4.02
N GLU A 17 8.62 -15.75 3.53
CA GLU A 17 8.33 -16.35 2.23
C GLU A 17 9.11 -15.67 1.09
N ARG A 18 9.21 -14.33 1.14
CA ARG A 18 9.99 -13.55 0.17
C ARG A 18 11.47 -13.94 0.14
N ALA A 19 12.08 -14.13 1.30
CA ALA A 19 13.50 -14.54 1.37
C ALA A 19 13.69 -15.95 0.82
N GLN A 20 12.82 -16.88 1.19
CA GLN A 20 12.87 -18.28 0.77
C GLN A 20 12.61 -18.44 -0.74
N ALA A 21 11.63 -17.71 -1.28
CA ALA A 21 11.34 -17.72 -2.72
C ALA A 21 12.48 -17.16 -3.58
N ALA A 22 13.26 -16.23 -3.04
CA ALA A 22 14.47 -15.69 -3.70
C ALA A 22 15.72 -16.55 -3.51
N ALA A 23 15.65 -17.66 -2.78
CA ALA A 23 16.77 -18.55 -2.60
C ALA A 23 17.20 -19.19 -3.94
N ARG A 24 18.52 -19.31 -4.15
CA ARG A 24 19.11 -19.95 -5.33
C ARG A 24 20.11 -21.01 -4.88
N ASP A 25 19.94 -22.24 -5.35
CA ASP A 25 20.79 -23.37 -4.94
C ASP A 25 20.89 -23.53 -3.41
N GLY A 26 19.77 -23.29 -2.70
CA GLY A 26 19.69 -23.35 -1.24
C GLY A 26 20.41 -22.20 -0.51
N LYS A 27 20.81 -21.14 -1.22
CA LYS A 27 21.48 -19.97 -0.65
C LYS A 27 20.57 -18.74 -0.70
N LEU A 28 20.59 -17.96 0.37
CA LEU A 28 19.87 -16.70 0.50
C LEU A 28 20.78 -15.54 0.08
N TYR A 29 20.28 -14.65 -0.75
CA TYR A 29 21.06 -13.55 -1.34
C TYR A 29 20.55 -12.16 -0.96
N MET A 30 19.40 -12.08 -0.29
CA MET A 30 18.83 -10.82 0.15
C MET A 30 18.31 -10.95 1.58
N ILE A 31 18.18 -9.81 2.25
CA ILE A 31 17.52 -9.66 3.55
C ILE A 31 16.32 -8.75 3.32
N PRO A 32 15.09 -9.27 3.41
CA PRO A 32 13.89 -8.45 3.20
C PRO A 32 13.66 -7.51 4.39
N ARG A 33 13.13 -6.32 4.11
CA ARG A 33 12.65 -5.39 5.12
C ARG A 33 11.15 -5.58 5.33
N THR A 34 10.74 -5.86 6.56
CA THR A 34 9.33 -6.01 6.91
C THR A 34 8.58 -4.69 6.69
N THR A 35 7.44 -4.76 5.99
CA THR A 35 6.55 -3.61 5.82
C THR A 35 5.44 -3.63 6.86
N TYR A 36 4.79 -4.78 7.03
CA TYR A 36 3.72 -4.99 7.99
C TYR A 36 3.96 -6.28 8.77
N GLY A 37 3.66 -6.27 10.07
CA GLY A 37 3.68 -7.48 10.90
C GLY A 37 2.47 -8.38 10.63
N ASP A 38 1.36 -7.79 10.21
CA ASP A 38 0.16 -8.45 9.70
C ASP A 38 -0.23 -7.78 8.39
N ILE A 39 -0.39 -8.56 7.32
CA ILE A 39 -0.67 -8.06 5.97
C ILE A 39 -2.02 -7.32 5.88
N THR A 40 -2.95 -7.55 6.78
CA THR A 40 -4.21 -6.82 6.83
C THR A 40 -4.03 -5.32 7.10
N TYR A 41 -2.91 -4.92 7.70
CA TYR A 41 -2.55 -3.51 7.82
C TYR A 41 -2.26 -2.81 6.48
N SER A 42 -2.08 -3.55 5.39
CA SER A 42 -2.00 -2.94 4.06
C SER A 42 -3.27 -2.20 3.64
N VAL A 43 -4.40 -2.45 4.30
CA VAL A 43 -5.63 -1.64 4.16
C VAL A 43 -5.41 -0.17 4.49
N LEU A 44 -4.36 0.15 5.26
CA LEU A 44 -4.00 1.54 5.58
C LEU A 44 -3.31 2.25 4.41
N ASP A 45 -2.87 1.53 3.39
CA ASP A 45 -2.32 2.10 2.18
C ASP A 45 -3.41 2.31 1.10
N ARG A 46 -3.16 3.16 0.13
CA ARG A 46 -4.09 3.46 -0.98
C ARG A 46 -5.47 3.96 -0.52
N ASN A 47 -5.52 4.71 0.58
CA ASN A 47 -6.74 5.27 1.09
C ASN A 47 -7.25 6.45 0.25
N VAL A 48 -8.56 6.57 0.17
CA VAL A 48 -9.24 7.77 -0.35
C VAL A 48 -9.70 8.60 0.84
N VAL A 49 -9.22 9.84 0.92
CA VAL A 49 -9.74 10.85 1.83
C VAL A 49 -10.64 11.81 1.05
N TYR A 50 -11.77 12.21 1.63
CA TYR A 50 -12.71 13.11 0.98
C TYR A 50 -13.22 14.20 1.92
N ARG A 51 -13.63 15.33 1.35
CA ARG A 51 -14.13 16.52 2.04
C ARG A 51 -15.58 16.31 2.46
N TRP A 52 -15.76 15.90 3.71
CA TRP A 52 -17.08 15.68 4.29
C TRP A 52 -17.86 16.98 4.52
N ASP A 53 -17.17 18.04 4.91
CA ASP A 53 -17.73 19.39 5.02
C ASP A 53 -18.33 19.88 3.70
N LEU A 54 -17.66 19.68 2.58
CA LEU A 54 -18.19 20.00 1.25
C LEU A 54 -19.39 19.12 0.87
N ALA A 55 -19.34 17.82 1.24
CA ALA A 55 -20.47 16.93 1.04
C ALA A 55 -21.72 17.41 1.83
N GLN A 56 -21.53 17.78 3.08
CA GLN A 56 -22.63 18.34 3.90
C GLN A 56 -23.16 19.65 3.32
N ALA A 57 -22.27 20.54 2.87
CA ALA A 57 -22.66 21.79 2.20
C ALA A 57 -23.41 21.55 0.88
N ALA A 58 -23.14 20.44 0.19
CA ALA A 58 -23.88 19.97 -0.99
C ALA A 58 -25.20 19.25 -0.64
N GLY A 59 -25.54 19.14 0.66
CA GLY A 59 -26.80 18.52 1.11
C GLY A 59 -26.72 17.03 1.40
N ILE A 60 -25.54 16.42 1.38
CA ILE A 60 -25.33 15.01 1.75
C ILE A 60 -25.42 14.91 3.28
N THR A 61 -26.23 13.99 3.78
CA THR A 61 -26.47 13.83 5.23
C THR A 61 -25.97 12.51 5.80
N LYS A 62 -25.53 11.59 4.93
CA LYS A 62 -25.02 10.26 5.29
C LYS A 62 -23.75 9.97 4.51
N GLU A 63 -22.76 9.44 5.18
CA GLU A 63 -21.55 8.97 4.52
C GLU A 63 -21.85 7.84 3.53
N PRO A 64 -21.16 7.75 2.37
CA PRO A 64 -21.39 6.73 1.39
C PRO A 64 -21.05 5.33 1.93
N GLU A 65 -21.83 4.34 1.56
CA GLU A 65 -21.66 2.92 1.91
C GLU A 65 -21.41 2.04 0.69
N THR A 66 -21.50 2.62 -0.52
CA THR A 66 -21.23 1.94 -1.79
C THR A 66 -20.40 2.82 -2.71
N TYR A 67 -19.76 2.19 -3.71
CA TYR A 67 -19.05 2.93 -4.77
C TYR A 67 -19.96 3.91 -5.51
N GLU A 68 -21.23 3.55 -5.75
CA GLU A 68 -22.21 4.41 -6.41
C GLU A 68 -22.51 5.64 -5.54
N GLU A 69 -22.83 5.44 -4.26
CA GLU A 69 -23.09 6.54 -3.31
C GLU A 69 -21.88 7.47 -3.18
N PHE A 70 -20.65 6.93 -3.21
CA PHE A 70 -19.42 7.72 -3.22
C PHE A 70 -19.33 8.58 -4.50
N CYS A 71 -19.54 7.98 -5.65
CA CYS A 71 -19.52 8.71 -6.93
C CYS A 71 -20.59 9.81 -6.97
N ASP A 72 -21.80 9.52 -6.49
CA ASP A 72 -22.89 10.49 -6.44
C ASP A 72 -22.58 11.63 -5.46
N MET A 73 -21.98 11.35 -4.33
CA MET A 73 -21.50 12.37 -3.40
C MET A 73 -20.47 13.29 -4.05
N ILE A 74 -19.46 12.75 -4.74
CA ILE A 74 -18.44 13.56 -5.42
C ILE A 74 -19.09 14.45 -6.51
N LYS A 75 -20.01 13.89 -7.30
CA LYS A 75 -20.76 14.67 -8.30
C LYS A 75 -21.58 15.82 -7.65
N ALA A 76 -22.23 15.53 -6.54
CA ALA A 76 -23.00 16.54 -5.80
C ALA A 76 -22.09 17.67 -5.28
N ILE A 77 -20.90 17.37 -4.76
CA ILE A 77 -19.92 18.37 -4.33
C ILE A 77 -19.50 19.26 -5.50
N ILE A 78 -19.17 18.65 -6.66
CA ILE A 78 -18.76 19.38 -7.86
C ILE A 78 -19.89 20.30 -8.37
N GLU A 79 -21.12 19.78 -8.43
CA GLU A 79 -22.28 20.55 -8.91
C GLU A 79 -22.62 21.72 -7.97
N ALA A 80 -22.58 21.47 -6.67
CA ALA A 80 -22.87 22.49 -5.68
C ALA A 80 -21.81 23.58 -5.62
N ASP A 81 -20.54 23.20 -5.79
CA ASP A 81 -19.34 24.07 -5.65
C ASP A 81 -19.53 25.11 -4.53
N PRO A 82 -19.77 24.67 -3.27
CA PRO A 82 -20.31 25.53 -2.23
C PRO A 82 -19.43 26.73 -1.88
N GLU A 83 -18.16 26.67 -2.23
CA GLU A 83 -17.19 27.74 -2.01
C GLU A 83 -16.84 28.53 -3.28
N GLY A 84 -17.37 28.14 -4.45
CA GLY A 84 -17.10 28.80 -5.74
C GLY A 84 -15.66 28.66 -6.21
N LYS A 85 -15.00 27.55 -5.87
CA LYS A 85 -13.57 27.31 -6.14
C LYS A 85 -13.29 26.51 -7.41
N ASN A 86 -14.33 26.16 -8.17
CA ASN A 86 -14.29 25.21 -9.31
C ASN A 86 -13.76 23.85 -8.86
N ILE A 87 -14.43 23.25 -7.89
CA ILE A 87 -14.03 21.99 -7.28
C ILE A 87 -13.95 20.90 -8.34
N SER A 88 -12.82 20.21 -8.42
CA SER A 88 -12.63 19.00 -9.23
C SER A 88 -13.01 17.75 -8.43
N GLY A 89 -13.11 16.62 -9.10
CA GLY A 89 -13.32 15.33 -8.47
C GLY A 89 -12.11 14.84 -7.66
N MET A 90 -11.94 13.54 -7.64
CA MET A 90 -10.84 12.88 -6.93
C MET A 90 -9.51 13.07 -7.66
N THR A 91 -8.52 13.59 -6.97
CA THR A 91 -7.12 13.64 -7.37
C THR A 91 -6.31 12.50 -6.74
N GLN A 92 -5.03 12.40 -7.00
CA GLN A 92 -4.14 11.40 -6.42
C GLN A 92 -2.76 11.99 -6.10
N ALA A 93 -2.10 11.43 -5.08
CA ALA A 93 -0.76 11.87 -4.68
C ALA A 93 0.30 11.55 -5.75
N LEU A 94 0.18 10.40 -6.40
CA LEU A 94 1.08 9.93 -7.46
C LEU A 94 0.25 9.28 -8.57
N PRO A 95 0.72 9.27 -9.83
CA PRO A 95 -0.05 8.79 -10.99
C PRO A 95 -0.52 7.32 -10.93
N GLU A 96 0.08 6.52 -10.05
CA GLU A 96 -0.21 5.08 -9.93
C GLU A 96 -1.25 4.72 -8.86
N LEU A 97 -1.78 5.68 -8.10
CA LEU A 97 -2.57 5.34 -6.91
C LEU A 97 -4.04 5.03 -7.17
N ILE A 98 -4.60 5.59 -8.25
CA ILE A 98 -6.02 5.41 -8.54
C ILE A 98 -6.42 3.94 -8.71
N GLY A 99 -5.50 3.10 -9.18
CA GLY A 99 -5.70 1.66 -9.30
C GLY A 99 -6.03 0.99 -7.96
N GLY A 100 -5.49 1.50 -6.84
CA GLY A 100 -5.80 0.99 -5.50
C GLY A 100 -7.26 1.21 -5.06
N PHE A 101 -8.00 2.07 -5.73
CA PHE A 101 -9.43 2.26 -5.52
C PHE A 101 -10.28 1.55 -6.59
N VAL A 102 -9.80 1.53 -7.84
CA VAL A 102 -10.54 0.99 -8.98
C VAL A 102 -10.51 -0.53 -9.05
N TYR A 103 -9.34 -1.16 -8.88
CA TYR A 103 -9.22 -2.62 -9.01
C TYR A 103 -10.00 -3.40 -7.94
N PRO A 104 -10.04 -2.97 -6.68
CA PRO A 104 -10.88 -3.61 -5.66
C PRO A 104 -12.37 -3.63 -6.00
N TYR A 105 -12.88 -2.68 -6.78
CA TYR A 105 -14.27 -2.67 -7.27
C TYR A 105 -14.66 -3.98 -7.96
N ALA A 106 -13.73 -4.61 -8.67
CA ALA A 106 -13.94 -5.87 -9.39
C ALA A 106 -13.19 -7.06 -8.77
N GLY A 107 -12.75 -6.97 -7.53
CA GLY A 107 -12.04 -8.05 -6.84
C GLY A 107 -10.61 -8.32 -7.33
N ILE A 108 -10.02 -7.40 -8.10
CA ILE A 108 -8.65 -7.54 -8.59
C ILE A 108 -7.70 -7.07 -7.49
N ILE A 109 -6.79 -7.94 -7.04
CA ILE A 109 -5.71 -7.61 -6.12
C ILE A 109 -4.48 -7.27 -6.95
N ASP A 110 -4.30 -5.98 -7.24
CA ASP A 110 -3.19 -5.52 -8.10
C ASP A 110 -1.84 -6.06 -7.61
N LYS A 111 -0.98 -6.46 -8.56
CA LYS A 111 0.36 -7.02 -8.34
C LYS A 111 0.43 -8.38 -7.65
N LYS A 112 -0.69 -8.97 -7.20
CA LYS A 112 -0.69 -10.31 -6.59
C LYS A 112 -0.88 -11.41 -7.62
N TRP A 113 -0.41 -12.61 -7.28
CA TRP A 113 -0.67 -13.83 -8.04
C TRP A 113 -1.78 -14.62 -7.34
N VAL A 114 -2.74 -15.08 -8.12
CA VAL A 114 -3.88 -15.88 -7.67
C VAL A 114 -3.91 -17.22 -8.41
N ALA A 115 -4.80 -18.11 -8.02
CA ALA A 115 -5.09 -19.32 -8.79
C ALA A 115 -6.34 -19.09 -9.65
N ASP A 116 -6.28 -19.51 -10.92
CA ASP A 116 -7.47 -19.57 -11.78
C ASP A 116 -8.35 -20.78 -11.43
N GLU A 117 -9.48 -20.94 -12.16
CA GLU A 117 -10.42 -22.04 -11.93
C GLU A 117 -9.82 -23.45 -12.15
N GLU A 118 -8.74 -23.56 -12.93
CA GLU A 118 -7.99 -24.79 -13.14
C GLU A 118 -6.86 -24.99 -12.11
N GLY A 119 -6.72 -24.08 -11.15
CA GLY A 119 -5.66 -24.11 -10.13
C GLY A 119 -4.27 -23.71 -10.69
N ARG A 120 -4.21 -23.00 -11.80
CA ARG A 120 -2.96 -22.46 -12.34
C ARG A 120 -2.72 -21.07 -11.79
N PHE A 121 -1.48 -20.76 -11.48
CA PHE A 121 -1.09 -19.44 -11.00
C PHE A 121 -1.05 -18.42 -12.15
N VAL A 122 -1.64 -17.27 -11.88
CA VAL A 122 -1.73 -16.14 -12.81
C VAL A 122 -1.71 -14.82 -12.03
N PRO A 123 -1.10 -13.74 -12.54
CA PRO A 123 -1.29 -12.43 -11.92
C PRO A 123 -2.77 -12.07 -11.88
N SER A 124 -3.26 -11.57 -10.75
CA SER A 124 -4.69 -11.24 -10.54
C SER A 124 -5.25 -10.35 -11.66
N TYR A 125 -4.42 -9.47 -12.20
CA TYR A 125 -4.76 -8.60 -13.34
C TYR A 125 -5.17 -9.37 -14.61
N PHE A 126 -4.66 -10.58 -14.83
CA PHE A 126 -4.96 -11.42 -16.00
C PHE A 126 -5.89 -12.59 -15.68
N ALA A 127 -6.31 -12.73 -14.42
CA ALA A 127 -7.06 -13.91 -13.97
C ALA A 127 -8.49 -13.96 -14.53
N ASP A 128 -9.15 -12.82 -14.59
CA ASP A 128 -10.53 -12.70 -15.05
C ASP A 128 -10.68 -11.49 -15.99
N ARG A 129 -10.95 -11.77 -17.27
CA ARG A 129 -11.17 -10.74 -18.28
C ARG A 129 -12.37 -9.86 -17.96
N ASP A 130 -13.46 -10.45 -17.50
CA ASP A 130 -14.72 -9.72 -17.30
C ASP A 130 -14.62 -8.83 -16.06
N ALA A 131 -13.94 -9.27 -15.01
CA ALA A 131 -13.56 -8.43 -13.87
C ALA A 131 -12.68 -7.25 -14.30
N LEU A 132 -11.70 -7.48 -15.18
CA LEU A 132 -10.86 -6.41 -15.72
C LEU A 132 -11.68 -5.40 -16.54
N VAL A 133 -12.60 -5.87 -17.38
CA VAL A 133 -13.51 -4.99 -18.12
C VAL A 133 -14.38 -4.17 -17.17
N SER A 134 -14.93 -4.78 -16.11
CA SER A 134 -15.74 -4.11 -15.10
C SER A 134 -14.94 -3.00 -14.39
N ALA A 135 -13.73 -3.29 -13.89
CA ALA A 135 -12.87 -2.31 -13.27
C ALA A 135 -12.53 -1.13 -14.20
N MET A 136 -12.17 -1.44 -15.45
CA MET A 136 -11.83 -0.43 -16.44
C MET A 136 -13.04 0.42 -16.87
N GLN A 137 -14.23 -0.19 -16.95
CA GLN A 137 -15.48 0.53 -17.23
C GLN A 137 -15.82 1.47 -16.08
N PHE A 138 -15.73 0.97 -14.86
CA PHE A 138 -15.94 1.80 -13.66
C PHE A 138 -15.01 3.03 -13.64
N ALA A 139 -13.72 2.84 -13.89
CA ALA A 139 -12.76 3.95 -13.98
C ALA A 139 -13.13 4.95 -15.08
N ARG A 140 -13.54 4.46 -16.25
CA ARG A 140 -13.95 5.32 -17.36
C ARG A 140 -15.20 6.13 -17.01
N ASP A 141 -16.17 5.51 -16.36
CA ASP A 141 -17.42 6.20 -15.96
C ASP A 141 -17.10 7.27 -14.93
N MET A 142 -16.31 6.96 -13.91
CA MET A 142 -15.84 7.96 -12.95
C MET A 142 -15.12 9.13 -13.62
N TYR A 143 -14.23 8.84 -14.58
CA TYR A 143 -13.50 9.87 -15.32
C TYR A 143 -14.43 10.71 -16.21
N THR A 144 -15.36 10.07 -16.92
CA THR A 144 -16.30 10.74 -17.80
C THR A 144 -17.24 11.65 -17.05
N ASP A 145 -17.74 11.21 -15.89
CA ASP A 145 -18.63 11.93 -14.99
C ASP A 145 -17.91 13.02 -14.17
N GLY A 146 -16.58 13.07 -14.23
CA GLY A 146 -15.77 14.04 -13.50
C GLY A 146 -15.52 13.67 -12.03
N VAL A 147 -15.91 12.46 -11.60
CA VAL A 147 -15.59 11.92 -10.27
C VAL A 147 -14.07 11.79 -10.12
N ILE A 148 -13.37 11.34 -11.16
CA ILE A 148 -11.92 11.45 -11.29
C ILE A 148 -11.58 12.73 -12.06
N GLU A 149 -10.64 13.53 -11.55
CA GLU A 149 -10.25 14.77 -12.21
C GLU A 149 -9.62 14.54 -13.59
N LYS A 150 -9.81 15.48 -14.52
CA LYS A 150 -9.42 15.32 -15.94
C LYS A 150 -7.90 15.28 -16.17
N ASP A 151 -7.12 15.87 -15.29
CA ASP A 151 -5.66 15.90 -15.36
C ASP A 151 -4.97 14.87 -14.44
N ILE A 152 -5.72 13.86 -13.99
CA ILE A 152 -5.26 12.82 -13.06
C ILE A 152 -3.93 12.16 -13.48
N ALA A 153 -3.70 11.94 -14.77
CA ALA A 153 -2.47 11.36 -15.29
C ALA A 153 -1.22 12.23 -15.10
N LEU A 154 -1.42 13.51 -14.79
CA LEU A 154 -0.35 14.48 -14.53
C LEU A 154 -0.18 14.76 -13.03
N ALA A 155 -0.88 14.04 -12.19
CA ALA A 155 -0.87 14.22 -10.75
C ALA A 155 0.55 14.18 -10.19
N LYS A 156 0.82 15.09 -9.25
CA LYS A 156 2.05 15.14 -8.47
C LYS A 156 1.68 15.44 -7.03
N LEU A 157 2.37 14.82 -6.09
CA LEU A 157 2.07 14.94 -4.66
C LEU A 157 1.81 16.40 -4.24
N GLU A 158 2.75 17.29 -4.51
CA GLU A 158 2.66 18.69 -4.08
C GLU A 158 1.44 19.41 -4.68
N THR A 159 1.20 19.24 -5.99
CA THR A 159 0.09 19.90 -6.67
C THR A 159 -1.26 19.35 -6.22
N SER A 160 -1.36 18.03 -6.08
CA SER A 160 -2.61 17.37 -5.64
C SER A 160 -2.93 17.70 -4.19
N LYS A 161 -1.92 17.70 -3.32
CA LYS A 161 -2.03 18.13 -1.93
C LYS A 161 -2.49 19.58 -1.84
N GLU A 162 -1.88 20.49 -2.61
CA GLU A 162 -2.24 21.89 -2.62
C GLU A 162 -3.70 22.09 -3.07
N LYS A 163 -4.14 21.43 -4.14
CA LYS A 163 -5.54 21.43 -4.59
C LYS A 163 -6.49 21.00 -3.48
N TYR A 164 -6.16 19.90 -2.81
CA TYR A 164 -6.98 19.35 -1.74
C TYR A 164 -7.07 20.31 -0.55
N LEU A 165 -5.93 20.82 -0.06
CA LEU A 165 -5.86 21.77 1.05
C LEU A 165 -6.60 23.07 0.76
N GLN A 166 -6.61 23.53 -0.49
CA GLN A 166 -7.33 24.74 -0.90
C GLN A 166 -8.83 24.51 -1.14
N GLY A 167 -9.34 23.27 -0.99
CA GLY A 167 -10.72 22.92 -1.26
C GLY A 167 -11.07 22.91 -2.75
N GLN A 168 -10.09 22.68 -3.62
CA GLN A 168 -10.26 22.60 -5.08
C GLN A 168 -10.39 21.15 -5.58
N SER A 169 -10.31 20.16 -4.69
CA SER A 169 -10.56 18.76 -4.98
C SER A 169 -11.49 18.17 -3.92
N ALA A 170 -12.52 17.44 -4.36
CA ALA A 170 -13.50 16.80 -3.47
C ALA A 170 -12.92 15.63 -2.69
N ALA A 171 -11.96 14.90 -3.29
CA ALA A 171 -11.31 13.77 -2.69
C ALA A 171 -9.86 13.62 -3.19
N MET A 172 -9.06 12.80 -2.50
CA MET A 172 -7.70 12.50 -2.89
C MET A 172 -7.32 11.07 -2.50
N VAL A 173 -6.68 10.34 -3.43
CA VAL A 173 -6.09 9.04 -3.11
C VAL A 173 -4.69 9.24 -2.55
N PHE A 174 -4.46 8.64 -1.39
CA PHE A 174 -3.17 8.64 -0.72
C PHE A 174 -2.45 7.30 -0.86
N ALA A 175 -1.15 7.35 -1.16
CA ALA A 175 -0.23 6.31 -0.76
C ALA A 175 0.35 6.70 0.59
N TRP A 176 0.88 5.73 1.28
CA TRP A 176 1.68 5.86 2.48
C TRP A 176 0.90 5.60 3.76
N SER A 177 0.80 4.30 3.99
CA SER A 177 0.60 3.72 5.32
C SER A 177 -0.41 4.48 6.17
N GLY A 178 -1.57 4.71 5.59
CA GLY A 178 -2.72 5.14 6.36
C GLY A 178 -2.61 6.49 7.08
N PRO A 179 -3.27 6.59 8.21
CA PRO A 179 -3.43 7.85 8.95
C PRO A 179 -2.16 8.56 9.38
N ALA A 180 -1.03 7.88 9.54
CA ALA A 180 0.23 8.60 9.78
C ALA A 180 0.66 9.44 8.60
N GLY A 181 0.53 8.91 7.39
CA GLY A 181 0.70 9.69 6.18
C GLY A 181 -0.32 10.83 6.10
N LEU A 182 -1.56 10.57 6.50
CA LEU A 182 -2.59 11.60 6.57
C LEU A 182 -2.22 12.71 7.56
N GLU A 183 -1.85 12.38 8.80
CA GLU A 183 -1.48 13.38 9.79
C GLU A 183 -0.27 14.21 9.36
N SER A 184 0.83 13.53 9.00
CA SER A 184 2.10 14.21 8.70
C SER A 184 2.09 14.96 7.36
N GLN A 185 1.33 14.49 6.39
CA GLN A 185 1.35 15.05 5.04
C GLN A 185 0.21 16.00 4.73
N ILE A 186 -0.97 15.78 5.32
CA ILE A 186 -2.14 16.65 5.08
C ILE A 186 -2.75 17.17 6.36
N GLY A 187 -2.93 16.33 7.38
CA GLY A 187 -3.67 16.70 8.58
C GLY A 187 -3.10 17.95 9.24
N LYS A 188 -1.79 17.97 9.50
CA LYS A 188 -1.10 19.11 10.12
C LYS A 188 -1.18 20.38 9.27
N ASP A 189 -1.03 20.26 7.96
CA ASP A 189 -1.12 21.41 7.06
C ASP A 189 -2.55 21.91 6.93
N TYR A 190 -3.54 21.01 6.94
CA TYR A 190 -4.95 21.38 6.97
C TYR A 190 -5.31 22.13 8.25
N ASP A 191 -4.91 21.60 9.41
CA ASP A 191 -5.14 22.22 10.70
C ASP A 191 -4.43 23.58 10.82
N ALA A 192 -3.27 23.74 10.23
CA ALA A 192 -2.58 25.03 10.17
C ALA A 192 -3.37 26.09 9.35
N LEU A 193 -4.16 25.66 8.37
CA LEU A 193 -4.98 26.56 7.54
C LEU A 193 -6.36 26.86 8.14
N TYR A 194 -6.99 25.86 8.74
CA TYR A 194 -8.40 25.92 9.15
C TYR A 194 -8.62 25.88 10.65
N GLY A 195 -7.61 25.54 11.43
CA GLY A 195 -7.63 25.42 12.89
C GLY A 195 -7.36 24.01 13.37
N GLU A 196 -6.85 23.88 14.60
CA GLU A 196 -6.52 22.61 15.24
C GLU A 196 -7.74 21.68 15.28
N GLY A 197 -7.58 20.43 14.80
CA GLY A 197 -8.63 19.41 14.74
C GLY A 197 -9.58 19.51 13.54
N SER A 198 -9.49 20.56 12.74
CA SER A 198 -10.37 20.76 11.57
C SER A 198 -10.25 19.62 10.55
N PHE A 199 -9.05 19.02 10.39
CA PHE A 199 -8.91 17.91 9.45
C PHE A 199 -9.84 16.75 9.79
N LEU A 200 -9.87 16.32 11.04
CA LEU A 200 -10.69 15.19 11.50
C LEU A 200 -12.18 15.52 11.53
N GLU A 201 -12.55 16.81 11.69
CA GLU A 201 -13.92 17.27 11.61
C GLU A 201 -14.43 17.28 10.17
N ASP A 202 -13.65 17.84 9.25
CA ASP A 202 -14.06 18.17 7.89
C ASP A 202 -13.85 17.04 6.89
N ASN A 203 -13.04 16.05 7.21
CA ASN A 203 -12.65 14.99 6.27
C ASN A 203 -13.03 13.60 6.77
N ARG A 204 -13.14 12.66 5.84
CA ARG A 204 -13.37 11.22 6.11
C ARG A 204 -12.49 10.37 5.22
N ILE A 205 -12.18 9.17 5.71
CA ILE A 205 -11.58 8.11 4.90
C ILE A 205 -12.70 7.27 4.31
N ALA A 206 -12.65 7.01 3.00
CA ALA A 206 -13.63 6.15 2.35
C ALA A 206 -13.64 4.75 2.99
N LYS A 207 -14.82 4.22 3.24
CA LYS A 207 -15.01 2.85 3.77
C LYS A 207 -14.56 1.79 2.77
N LEU A 208 -14.53 0.56 3.21
CA LEU A 208 -14.45 -0.58 2.31
C LEU A 208 -15.83 -0.78 1.68
N TYR A 209 -15.96 -0.42 0.42
CA TYR A 209 -17.24 -0.56 -0.29
C TYR A 209 -17.39 -1.96 -0.85
N PRO A 210 -18.61 -2.52 -0.82
CA PRO A 210 -18.88 -3.81 -1.46
C PRO A 210 -18.75 -3.69 -2.98
N SER A 211 -18.08 -4.66 -3.59
CA SER A 211 -18.05 -4.86 -5.03
C SER A 211 -19.34 -5.54 -5.54
N GLU A 212 -19.44 -5.80 -6.85
CA GLU A 212 -20.64 -6.41 -7.44
C GLU A 212 -20.98 -7.79 -6.89
N ASP A 213 -19.99 -8.54 -6.39
CA ASP A 213 -20.19 -9.85 -5.75
C ASP A 213 -20.54 -9.77 -4.26
N GLY A 214 -20.62 -8.55 -3.71
CA GLY A 214 -20.95 -8.27 -2.32
C GLY A 214 -19.76 -8.34 -1.35
N ASN A 215 -18.56 -8.64 -1.84
CA ASN A 215 -17.34 -8.65 -1.05
C ASN A 215 -16.70 -7.24 -1.03
N SER A 216 -16.00 -6.92 0.05
CA SER A 216 -15.28 -5.64 0.19
C SER A 216 -13.78 -5.87 0.08
N TYR A 217 -13.27 -5.73 -1.12
CA TYR A 217 -11.84 -5.87 -1.39
C TYR A 217 -11.08 -4.59 -1.09
N TYR A 218 -9.79 -4.71 -0.84
CA TYR A 218 -8.89 -3.59 -0.62
C TYR A 218 -7.52 -3.85 -1.23
N PHE A 219 -6.71 -2.80 -1.33
CA PHE A 219 -5.33 -2.93 -1.79
C PHE A 219 -4.51 -3.75 -0.80
N VAL A 220 -3.76 -4.72 -1.31
CA VAL A 220 -2.87 -5.58 -0.52
C VAL A 220 -1.45 -5.45 -1.01
N ASP A 221 -0.58 -4.95 -0.15
CA ASP A 221 0.85 -4.84 -0.43
C ASP A 221 1.58 -6.17 -0.14
N THR A 222 2.89 -6.14 -0.15
CA THR A 222 3.74 -7.28 0.21
C THR A 222 4.22 -7.14 1.66
N GLU A 223 4.48 -8.28 2.32
CA GLU A 223 5.05 -8.31 3.68
C GLU A 223 6.39 -7.56 3.78
N ALA A 224 7.13 -7.49 2.67
CA ALA A 224 8.41 -6.81 2.59
C ALA A 224 8.48 -5.92 1.35
N TRP A 225 8.68 -4.63 1.55
CA TRP A 225 8.72 -3.64 0.47
C TRP A 225 10.06 -3.53 -0.23
N SER A 226 11.17 -3.75 0.48
CA SER A 226 12.53 -3.64 -0.08
C SER A 226 13.47 -4.68 0.50
N GLU A 227 14.66 -4.78 -0.06
CA GLU A 227 15.66 -5.75 0.35
C GLU A 227 17.05 -5.14 0.48
N SER A 228 17.83 -5.69 1.39
CA SER A 228 19.26 -5.45 1.48
C SER A 228 20.04 -6.56 0.78
N TYR A 229 20.91 -6.18 -0.14
CA TYR A 229 21.84 -7.09 -0.83
C TYR A 229 23.25 -6.85 -0.36
N ILE A 230 23.99 -7.93 -0.08
CA ILE A 230 25.39 -7.85 0.36
C ILE A 230 26.28 -8.23 -0.81
N SER A 231 27.28 -7.39 -1.12
CA SER A 231 28.23 -7.65 -2.19
C SER A 231 28.97 -8.98 -1.96
N ALA A 232 29.11 -9.77 -3.00
CA ALA A 232 29.92 -10.99 -2.98
C ALA A 232 31.44 -10.75 -2.76
N GLN A 233 31.86 -9.47 -2.74
CA GLN A 233 33.29 -9.11 -2.53
C GLN A 233 33.60 -8.85 -1.05
N VAL A 234 32.64 -8.91 -0.14
CA VAL A 234 32.93 -8.80 1.30
C VAL A 234 33.66 -10.04 1.79
N ASP A 235 34.62 -9.82 2.67
CA ASP A 235 35.31 -10.93 3.36
C ASP A 235 34.45 -11.51 4.49
N ASP A 236 34.87 -12.64 5.04
CA ASP A 236 34.14 -13.37 6.08
C ASP A 236 33.97 -12.53 7.36
N GLU A 237 34.97 -11.71 7.73
CA GLU A 237 34.90 -10.87 8.93
C GLU A 237 33.85 -9.80 8.77
N LYS A 238 33.80 -9.14 7.63
CA LYS A 238 32.81 -8.13 7.30
C LYS A 238 31.41 -8.73 7.15
N MET A 239 31.30 -9.91 6.53
CA MET A 239 30.03 -10.64 6.46
C MET A 239 29.50 -10.96 7.85
N ALA A 240 30.34 -11.48 8.74
CA ALA A 240 29.96 -11.76 10.13
C ALA A 240 29.53 -10.48 10.88
N ALA A 241 30.17 -9.34 10.63
CA ALA A 241 29.79 -8.07 11.22
C ALA A 241 28.40 -7.58 10.70
N ILE A 242 28.14 -7.73 9.40
CA ILE A 242 26.83 -7.42 8.79
C ILE A 242 25.73 -8.32 9.38
N CYS A 243 25.97 -9.62 9.48
CA CYS A 243 25.01 -10.55 10.08
C CYS A 243 24.72 -10.20 11.55
N ARG A 244 25.74 -9.84 12.35
CA ARG A 244 25.52 -9.37 13.72
C ARG A 244 24.69 -8.08 13.79
N LEU A 245 24.90 -7.15 12.85
CA LEU A 245 24.10 -5.93 12.77
C LEU A 245 22.63 -6.24 12.50
N PHE A 246 22.34 -7.04 11.48
CA PHE A 246 20.95 -7.42 11.18
C PHE A 246 20.32 -8.25 12.28
N ASP A 247 21.07 -9.20 12.88
CA ASP A 247 20.58 -9.97 14.03
C ASP A 247 20.20 -9.08 15.20
N PHE A 248 21.02 -8.06 15.49
CA PHE A 248 20.70 -7.05 16.49
C PHE A 248 19.48 -6.21 16.10
N LEU A 249 19.39 -5.75 14.86
CA LEU A 249 18.24 -4.94 14.39
C LEU A 249 16.90 -5.70 14.43
N TYR A 250 16.92 -7.03 14.31
CA TYR A 250 15.73 -7.87 14.45
C TYR A 250 15.48 -8.33 15.89
N SER A 251 16.39 -8.07 16.84
CA SER A 251 16.15 -8.34 18.25
C SER A 251 15.25 -7.27 18.87
N GLU A 252 14.54 -7.63 19.95
CA GLU A 252 13.73 -6.69 20.73
C GLU A 252 14.56 -5.49 21.23
N GLU A 253 15.78 -5.74 21.74
CA GLU A 253 16.69 -4.70 22.18
C GLU A 253 17.08 -3.75 21.04
N GLY A 254 17.41 -4.29 19.86
CA GLY A 254 17.80 -3.52 18.70
C GLY A 254 16.64 -2.67 18.18
N GLN A 255 15.46 -3.25 18.09
CA GLN A 255 14.26 -2.55 17.66
C GLN A 255 13.91 -1.41 18.64
N ARG A 256 13.87 -1.68 19.94
CA ARG A 256 13.64 -0.63 20.94
C ARG A 256 14.67 0.50 20.85
N LEU A 257 15.95 0.16 20.70
CA LEU A 257 16.99 1.16 20.56
C LEU A 257 16.77 2.08 19.36
N VAL A 258 16.47 1.50 18.18
CA VAL A 258 16.35 2.29 16.94
C VAL A 258 15.02 3.03 16.81
N TYR A 259 13.94 2.53 17.40
CA TYR A 259 12.63 3.18 17.35
C TYR A 259 12.29 4.06 18.54
N CYS A 260 12.78 3.71 19.73
CA CYS A 260 12.43 4.39 20.98
C CYS A 260 13.60 5.20 21.57
N GLY A 261 14.85 4.93 21.14
CA GLY A 261 16.03 5.54 21.73
C GLY A 261 16.54 4.77 22.96
N ILE A 262 17.07 5.46 23.93
CA ILE A 262 17.72 4.89 25.12
C ILE A 262 16.76 4.95 26.32
N GLU A 263 16.48 3.78 26.92
CA GLU A 263 15.67 3.69 28.13
C GLU A 263 16.29 4.52 29.29
N GLY A 264 15.44 5.27 29.99
CA GLY A 264 15.85 6.18 31.03
C GLY A 264 16.35 7.55 30.55
N GLU A 265 16.73 7.67 29.25
CA GLU A 265 17.09 8.94 28.60
C GLU A 265 15.98 9.49 27.73
N ASP A 266 15.44 8.66 26.82
CA ASP A 266 14.48 9.04 25.80
C ASP A 266 13.07 8.57 26.13
N TYR A 267 12.97 7.42 26.77
CA TYR A 267 11.71 6.82 27.19
C TYR A 267 11.87 6.13 28.54
N ASP A 268 10.74 5.85 29.17
CA ASP A 268 10.62 4.97 30.31
C ASP A 268 9.62 3.84 29.98
N VAL A 269 9.75 2.68 30.64
CA VAL A 269 8.75 1.63 30.57
C VAL A 269 7.82 1.74 31.77
N VAL A 270 6.54 2.03 31.53
CA VAL A 270 5.50 2.19 32.54
C VAL A 270 4.42 1.14 32.33
N ASP A 271 4.23 0.27 33.31
CA ASP A 271 3.27 -0.84 33.24
C ASP A 271 3.45 -1.79 32.02
N GLY A 272 4.68 -1.85 31.48
CA GLY A 272 5.04 -2.66 30.33
C GLY A 272 4.99 -1.92 28.99
N GLU A 273 4.49 -0.69 28.98
CA GLU A 273 4.39 0.14 27.78
C GLU A 273 5.55 1.15 27.70
N VAL A 274 6.01 1.41 26.48
CA VAL A 274 7.02 2.43 26.19
C VAL A 274 6.36 3.79 26.21
N VAL A 275 6.83 4.68 27.10
CA VAL A 275 6.34 6.05 27.23
C VAL A 275 7.49 7.01 26.93
N MET A 276 7.39 7.75 25.84
CA MET A 276 8.37 8.77 25.47
C MET A 276 8.41 9.90 26.50
N LYS A 277 9.61 10.39 26.80
CA LYS A 277 9.75 11.54 27.70
C LYS A 277 9.36 12.84 27.01
N ASP A 278 8.79 13.75 27.77
CA ASP A 278 8.38 15.06 27.29
C ASP A 278 9.53 15.80 26.58
N GLY A 279 9.26 16.30 25.39
CA GLY A 279 10.21 17.10 24.61
C GLY A 279 11.32 16.31 23.92
N VAL A 280 11.27 14.98 23.93
CA VAL A 280 12.21 14.15 23.15
C VAL A 280 11.76 14.07 21.70
N ASP A 281 12.63 14.56 20.82
CA ASP A 281 12.54 14.32 19.36
C ASP A 281 13.73 13.46 18.93
N LEU A 282 13.45 12.19 18.64
CA LEU A 282 14.48 11.23 18.23
C LEU A 282 15.08 11.58 16.87
N MET A 283 14.31 12.23 15.97
CA MET A 283 14.78 12.66 14.66
C MET A 283 15.79 13.80 14.78
N GLU A 284 15.58 14.71 15.73
CA GLU A 284 16.50 15.80 16.03
C GLU A 284 17.73 15.29 16.81
N LYS A 285 17.49 14.41 17.80
CA LYS A 285 18.56 13.90 18.71
C LYS A 285 19.54 12.96 18.00
N TYR A 286 19.03 12.09 17.13
CA TYR A 286 19.81 11.01 16.51
C TYR A 286 19.86 11.13 14.99
N THR A 287 21.07 11.31 14.44
CA THR A 287 21.29 11.44 12.98
C THR A 287 20.90 10.19 12.20
N PHE A 288 20.90 9.00 12.81
CA PHE A 288 20.48 7.76 12.17
C PHE A 288 18.97 7.62 11.98
N LYS A 289 18.19 8.50 12.61
CA LYS A 289 16.71 8.56 12.47
C LYS A 289 16.25 9.49 11.35
N ASN A 290 17.13 10.26 10.72
CA ASN A 290 16.70 11.14 9.66
C ASN A 290 16.36 10.36 8.38
N VAL A 291 15.50 10.91 7.55
CA VAL A 291 14.94 10.30 6.32
C VAL A 291 16.01 9.73 5.38
N ASN A 292 17.22 10.26 5.39
CA ASN A 292 18.29 9.87 4.47
C ASN A 292 19.29 8.86 5.05
N SER A 293 19.18 8.53 6.35
CA SER A 293 20.15 7.67 7.03
C SER A 293 19.56 6.84 8.17
N ASN A 294 18.27 6.51 8.08
CA ASN A 294 17.59 5.75 9.10
C ASN A 294 18.03 4.28 9.07
N ILE A 295 18.81 3.85 10.05
CA ILE A 295 19.28 2.47 10.15
C ILE A 295 18.13 1.49 10.49
N ALA A 296 17.07 1.98 11.12
CA ALA A 296 15.88 1.19 11.40
C ALA A 296 15.23 0.66 10.12
N ASP A 297 15.26 1.45 9.04
CA ASP A 297 14.71 1.08 7.75
C ASP A 297 15.42 -0.10 7.07
N LEU A 298 16.53 -0.56 7.58
CA LEU A 298 17.16 -1.79 7.09
C LEU A 298 16.38 -3.05 7.50
N ALA A 299 15.69 -3.01 8.64
CA ALA A 299 15.02 -4.15 9.21
C ALA A 299 13.50 -4.09 9.05
N MET A 300 12.90 -2.95 9.38
CA MET A 300 11.46 -2.81 9.53
C MET A 300 11.00 -1.41 9.10
N TRP A 301 9.81 -1.35 8.50
CA TRP A 301 9.18 -0.09 8.09
C TRP A 301 8.09 0.31 9.10
N ASN A 302 8.24 1.50 9.70
CA ASN A 302 7.22 2.18 10.50
C ASN A 302 6.39 1.25 11.43
N PRO A 303 7.03 0.50 12.37
CA PRO A 303 6.31 -0.42 13.24
C PRO A 303 5.26 0.26 14.12
N GLU A 304 5.40 1.56 14.40
CA GLU A 304 4.44 2.33 15.16
C GLU A 304 3.02 2.38 14.56
N TYR A 305 2.85 1.95 13.31
CA TYR A 305 1.54 1.94 12.66
C TYR A 305 0.75 0.66 12.93
N TRP A 306 1.45 -0.44 13.18
CA TRP A 306 0.86 -1.74 13.32
C TRP A 306 1.26 -2.48 14.61
N ASP A 307 2.14 -1.90 15.40
CA ASP A 307 2.55 -2.47 16.68
C ASP A 307 2.41 -1.42 17.81
N SER A 308 1.51 -1.71 18.76
CA SER A 308 1.23 -0.83 19.89
C SER A 308 2.38 -0.73 20.90
N GLU A 309 3.36 -1.64 20.86
CA GLU A 309 4.52 -1.61 21.74
C GLU A 309 5.50 -0.48 21.41
N TYR A 310 5.40 0.06 20.18
CA TYR A 310 6.24 1.18 19.75
C TYR A 310 5.58 2.53 19.99
N PRO A 311 6.32 3.50 20.54
CA PRO A 311 5.81 4.86 20.71
C PRO A 311 5.58 5.46 19.33
N SER A 312 4.41 6.00 19.14
CA SER A 312 4.00 6.59 17.88
C SER A 312 4.24 8.09 17.88
N THR A 313 4.70 8.61 16.75
CA THR A 313 4.68 10.04 16.43
C THR A 313 3.30 10.51 15.96
N ILE A 314 2.37 9.56 15.79
CA ILE A 314 0.99 9.79 15.36
C ILE A 314 0.17 10.15 16.59
N SER A 315 -0.67 11.19 16.47
CA SER A 315 -1.59 11.56 17.56
C SER A 315 -2.61 10.46 17.85
N GLU A 316 -3.17 10.47 19.05
CA GLU A 316 -4.11 9.43 19.51
C GLU A 316 -5.34 9.33 18.59
N GLU A 317 -5.84 10.45 18.11
CA GLU A 317 -7.01 10.51 17.21
C GLU A 317 -6.72 9.83 15.87
N TYR A 318 -5.54 10.04 15.29
CA TYR A 318 -5.14 9.37 14.06
C TYR A 318 -4.81 7.89 14.28
N ARG A 319 -4.27 7.51 15.43
CA ARG A 319 -4.11 6.10 15.81
C ARG A 319 -5.46 5.40 15.90
N ALA A 320 -6.47 6.05 16.48
CA ALA A 320 -7.83 5.51 16.54
C ALA A 320 -8.41 5.27 15.14
N LEU A 321 -8.13 6.14 14.17
CA LEU A 321 -8.49 5.90 12.76
C LEU A 321 -7.78 4.68 12.18
N ASN A 322 -6.49 4.47 12.46
CA ASN A 322 -5.75 3.28 12.03
C ASN A 322 -6.40 2.02 12.58
N THR A 323 -6.63 2.00 13.88
CA THR A 323 -7.23 0.86 14.56
C THR A 323 -8.61 0.54 13.98
N ALA A 324 -9.48 1.54 13.86
CA ALA A 324 -10.83 1.35 13.30
C ALA A 324 -10.80 0.85 11.84
N ARG A 325 -9.86 1.35 11.02
CA ARG A 325 -9.70 0.91 9.63
C ARG A 325 -9.19 -0.52 9.53
N HIS A 326 -8.22 -0.89 10.35
CA HIS A 326 -7.70 -2.24 10.42
C HIS A 326 -8.77 -3.22 10.93
N GLU A 327 -9.48 -2.89 12.00
CA GLU A 327 -10.57 -3.70 12.52
C GLU A 327 -11.69 -3.90 11.48
N ASP A 328 -12.04 -2.87 10.73
CA ASP A 328 -13.01 -2.98 9.63
C ASP A 328 -12.52 -3.95 8.54
N ALA A 329 -11.24 -3.88 8.16
CA ALA A 329 -10.67 -4.81 7.20
C ALA A 329 -10.68 -6.26 7.69
N VAL A 330 -10.37 -6.49 8.97
CA VAL A 330 -10.40 -7.83 9.58
C VAL A 330 -11.83 -8.39 9.68
N GLN A 331 -12.81 -7.53 9.96
CA GLN A 331 -14.20 -7.96 10.16
C GLN A 331 -15.00 -8.07 8.88
N ASN A 332 -14.83 -7.12 7.97
CA ASN A 332 -15.69 -6.93 6.80
C ASN A 332 -14.92 -7.01 5.48
N GLY A 333 -13.59 -6.87 5.51
CA GLY A 333 -12.76 -6.94 4.32
C GLY A 333 -12.66 -8.37 3.78
N THR A 334 -12.50 -8.48 2.48
CA THR A 334 -12.27 -9.75 1.78
C THR A 334 -10.86 -9.78 1.23
N LEU A 335 -10.11 -10.79 1.64
CA LEU A 335 -8.78 -11.07 1.13
C LEU A 335 -8.82 -12.40 0.37
N PRO A 336 -8.90 -12.39 -0.96
CA PRO A 336 -8.81 -13.61 -1.75
C PRO A 336 -7.48 -14.32 -1.54
N ALA A 337 -7.45 -15.63 -1.75
CA ALA A 337 -6.19 -16.38 -1.71
C ALA A 337 -5.22 -15.84 -2.77
N TYR A 338 -4.01 -15.48 -2.33
CA TYR A 338 -2.91 -15.05 -3.21
C TYR A 338 -1.63 -15.80 -2.82
N TYR A 339 -0.64 -15.78 -3.72
CA TYR A 339 0.55 -16.63 -3.59
C TYR A 339 1.82 -15.78 -3.76
N ASP A 340 2.32 -15.25 -2.66
CA ASP A 340 3.57 -14.48 -2.65
C ASP A 340 4.78 -15.37 -2.99
N SER A 341 4.74 -16.67 -2.68
CA SER A 341 5.73 -17.64 -3.15
C SER A 341 5.88 -17.66 -4.67
N VAL A 342 4.77 -17.46 -5.40
CA VAL A 342 4.77 -17.35 -6.86
C VAL A 342 5.15 -15.93 -7.32
N LEU A 343 4.69 -14.92 -6.61
CA LEU A 343 5.07 -13.53 -6.89
C LEU A 343 6.59 -13.35 -6.87
N PHE A 344 7.27 -13.92 -5.89
CA PHE A 344 8.72 -13.81 -5.74
C PHE A 344 9.53 -14.87 -6.51
N LEU A 345 8.85 -15.83 -7.14
CA LEU A 345 9.52 -16.82 -7.96
C LEU A 345 10.18 -16.16 -9.17
N SER A 346 11.48 -16.43 -9.36
CA SER A 346 12.25 -15.94 -10.51
C SER A 346 12.36 -17.02 -11.57
N THR A 347 11.92 -16.69 -12.78
CA THR A 347 12.13 -17.49 -13.98
C THR A 347 12.49 -16.57 -15.15
N PRO A 348 13.26 -17.03 -16.15
CA PRO A 348 13.72 -16.18 -17.24
C PRO A 348 12.61 -15.40 -17.97
N LEU A 349 11.48 -16.05 -18.27
CA LEU A 349 10.38 -15.39 -18.95
C LEU A 349 9.62 -14.44 -18.04
N LYS A 350 9.39 -14.81 -16.78
CA LYS A 350 8.73 -13.92 -15.80
C LYS A 350 9.57 -12.68 -15.53
N ASP A 351 10.88 -12.84 -15.33
CA ASP A 351 11.80 -11.73 -15.06
C ASP A 351 11.93 -10.77 -16.27
N ALA A 352 11.67 -11.27 -17.48
CA ALA A 352 11.68 -10.48 -18.69
C ALA A 352 10.29 -9.89 -19.06
N PHE A 353 9.21 -10.43 -18.50
CA PHE A 353 7.85 -10.02 -18.85
C PHE A 353 7.47 -8.74 -18.08
N VAL A 354 7.16 -7.68 -18.82
CA VAL A 354 6.80 -6.38 -18.26
C VAL A 354 5.35 -6.04 -18.62
N TYR A 355 4.56 -5.74 -17.62
CA TYR A 355 3.22 -5.15 -17.76
C TYR A 355 3.08 -3.99 -16.77
N ASN A 356 2.19 -3.05 -17.08
CA ASN A 356 1.97 -1.86 -16.28
C ASN A 356 0.46 -1.59 -16.15
N THR A 357 -0.11 -2.05 -15.06
CA THR A 357 -1.54 -1.95 -14.78
C THR A 357 -2.03 -0.50 -14.70
N ASN A 358 -1.17 0.42 -14.30
CA ASN A 358 -1.53 1.84 -14.19
C ASN A 358 -1.56 2.52 -15.56
N ASP A 359 -0.58 2.26 -16.43
CA ASP A 359 -0.59 2.80 -17.80
C ASP A 359 -1.79 2.26 -18.58
N ASP A 360 -2.09 0.97 -18.42
CA ASP A 360 -3.25 0.32 -19.04
C ASP A 360 -4.56 0.96 -18.55
N LEU A 361 -4.68 1.17 -17.22
CA LEU A 361 -5.84 1.82 -16.63
C LEU A 361 -6.03 3.24 -17.18
N LEU A 362 -4.99 4.05 -17.20
CA LEU A 362 -5.04 5.41 -17.74
C LEU A 362 -5.39 5.40 -19.23
N GLN A 363 -4.81 4.48 -20.00
CA GLN A 363 -5.09 4.34 -21.43
C GLN A 363 -6.55 4.00 -21.68
N VAL A 364 -7.12 3.04 -20.95
CA VAL A 364 -8.53 2.64 -21.12
C VAL A 364 -9.45 3.71 -20.58
N MET A 365 -9.20 4.24 -19.39
CA MET A 365 -10.01 5.27 -18.75
C MET A 365 -10.15 6.53 -19.61
N MET A 366 -9.07 6.99 -20.23
CA MET A 366 -9.05 8.20 -21.07
C MET A 366 -9.34 7.92 -22.55
N GLY A 367 -9.47 6.67 -22.93
CA GLY A 367 -9.70 6.24 -24.31
C GLY A 367 -11.12 6.51 -24.80
N SER A 368 -11.34 6.44 -26.10
CA SER A 368 -12.62 6.68 -26.75
C SER A 368 -13.29 5.42 -27.33
N ASP A 369 -12.52 4.35 -27.54
CA ASP A 369 -13.04 3.08 -28.02
C ASP A 369 -13.84 2.35 -26.91
N PRO A 370 -14.76 1.43 -27.23
CA PRO A 370 -15.44 0.62 -26.23
C PRO A 370 -14.44 -0.07 -25.29
N VAL A 371 -14.73 -0.06 -23.98
CA VAL A 371 -13.81 -0.61 -22.96
C VAL A 371 -13.48 -2.07 -23.21
N GLU A 372 -14.48 -2.90 -23.52
CA GLU A 372 -14.27 -4.31 -23.85
C GLU A 372 -13.25 -4.49 -24.96
N LYS A 373 -13.38 -3.71 -26.07
CA LYS A 373 -12.44 -3.77 -27.18
C LYS A 373 -11.03 -3.36 -26.74
N MET A 374 -10.89 -2.30 -25.92
CA MET A 374 -9.59 -1.84 -25.46
C MET A 374 -8.93 -2.86 -24.53
N VAL A 375 -9.69 -3.50 -23.65
CA VAL A 375 -9.20 -4.59 -22.80
C VAL A 375 -8.77 -5.78 -23.65
N ASP A 376 -9.58 -6.19 -24.65
CA ASP A 376 -9.20 -7.27 -25.55
C ASP A 376 -7.92 -6.98 -26.33
N ASP A 377 -7.77 -5.73 -26.81
CA ASP A 377 -6.55 -5.28 -27.49
C ASP A 377 -5.33 -5.30 -26.56
N LEU A 378 -5.49 -4.90 -25.27
CA LEU A 378 -4.44 -4.98 -24.25
C LEU A 378 -4.03 -6.43 -23.98
N LEU A 379 -4.98 -7.32 -23.74
CA LEU A 379 -4.71 -8.73 -23.47
C LEU A 379 -4.04 -9.39 -24.68
N ALA A 380 -4.51 -9.12 -25.91
CA ALA A 380 -3.88 -9.60 -27.14
C ALA A 380 -2.45 -9.09 -27.30
N ASN A 381 -2.18 -7.84 -26.90
CA ASN A 381 -0.82 -7.31 -26.89
C ASN A 381 0.09 -8.05 -25.89
N TYR A 382 -0.40 -8.36 -24.68
CA TYR A 382 0.34 -9.15 -23.70
C TYR A 382 0.58 -10.59 -24.16
N GLU A 383 -0.38 -11.20 -24.84
CA GLU A 383 -0.16 -12.50 -25.49
C GLU A 383 0.95 -12.43 -26.54
N THR A 384 1.00 -11.38 -27.34
CA THR A 384 2.10 -11.17 -28.31
C THR A 384 3.46 -10.97 -27.62
N LYS A 385 3.48 -10.44 -26.39
CA LYS A 385 4.68 -10.30 -25.56
C LYS A 385 5.08 -11.59 -24.85
N GLY A 386 4.31 -12.66 -24.96
CA GLY A 386 4.60 -13.98 -24.40
C GLY A 386 3.95 -14.25 -23.04
N LEU A 387 2.76 -13.69 -22.76
CA LEU A 387 2.02 -13.95 -21.52
C LEU A 387 1.82 -15.45 -21.29
N SER A 388 1.27 -16.18 -22.24
CA SER A 388 1.02 -17.61 -22.12
C SER A 388 2.30 -18.42 -21.89
N ASP A 389 3.40 -18.09 -22.56
CA ASP A 389 4.68 -18.77 -22.39
C ASP A 389 5.26 -18.51 -20.98
N MET A 390 5.16 -17.28 -20.48
CA MET A 390 5.57 -16.89 -19.15
C MET A 390 4.75 -17.64 -18.09
N LEU A 391 3.42 -17.69 -18.23
CA LEU A 391 2.55 -18.42 -17.30
C LEU A 391 2.87 -19.92 -17.30
N ALA A 392 3.13 -20.52 -18.46
CA ALA A 392 3.51 -21.93 -18.56
C ALA A 392 4.82 -22.23 -17.82
N GLU A 393 5.82 -21.36 -17.99
CA GLU A 393 7.12 -21.49 -17.30
C GLU A 393 6.98 -21.36 -15.77
N VAL A 394 6.24 -20.34 -15.30
CA VAL A 394 6.01 -20.12 -13.85
C VAL A 394 5.28 -21.30 -13.23
N ASN A 395 4.20 -21.78 -13.85
CA ASN A 395 3.43 -22.91 -13.33
C ASN A 395 4.25 -24.21 -13.32
N ALA A 396 5.08 -24.44 -14.34
CA ALA A 396 6.01 -25.58 -14.34
C ALA A 396 7.02 -25.48 -13.18
N LYS A 397 7.56 -24.28 -12.94
CA LYS A 397 8.50 -24.06 -11.84
C LYS A 397 7.85 -24.16 -10.48
N ALA A 398 6.65 -23.65 -10.30
CA ALA A 398 5.87 -23.80 -9.08
C ALA A 398 5.61 -25.29 -8.76
N ALA A 399 5.20 -26.07 -9.76
CA ALA A 399 5.01 -27.51 -9.61
C ALA A 399 6.31 -28.26 -9.25
N GLU A 400 7.47 -27.89 -9.85
CA GLU A 400 8.78 -28.44 -9.49
C GLU A 400 9.11 -28.19 -8.01
N LEU A 401 8.75 -27.01 -7.48
CA LEU A 401 8.98 -26.61 -6.10
C LEU A 401 7.90 -27.11 -5.13
N GLY A 402 6.85 -27.77 -5.62
CA GLY A 402 5.76 -28.28 -4.82
C GLY A 402 4.78 -27.22 -4.33
N ILE A 403 4.82 -26.01 -4.91
CA ILE A 403 3.85 -24.94 -4.64
C ILE A 403 2.51 -25.35 -5.28
N LYS A 404 1.43 -25.29 -4.50
CA LYS A 404 0.08 -25.68 -4.95
C LYS A 404 -0.90 -24.57 -4.62
N ALA A 405 -1.89 -24.40 -5.48
CA ALA A 405 -3.10 -23.68 -5.13
C ALA A 405 -3.88 -24.46 -4.04
N GLU A 406 -4.28 -23.76 -3.00
CA GLU A 406 -5.10 -24.31 -1.91
C GLU A 406 -6.59 -24.07 -2.18
#